data_2b7be114b7fbcefb9af3a5145590ca5b
#
_entry.id   2b7be114b7fbcefb9af3a5145590ca5b
#
_cell.length_a   1.000
_cell.length_b   1.000
_cell.length_c   1.000
_cell.angle_alpha   90.00
_cell.angle_beta   90.00
_cell.angle_gamma   90.00
#
_symmetry.space_group_name_H-M   'P 1'
#
loop_
_entity.id
_entity.type
_entity.pdbx_description
1 polymer ?
#
loop_
_entity_poly.entity_id
_entity_poly.type
_entity_poly.pdbx_seq_one_letter_code
_entity_poly.pdbx_strand_id
1 'polypeptide(L)'
;MAILPNIPNLKIGELVSRLPIVQGGMGVGISMSGMASAVANEGGIGVIAAAMAGIHEADIYKNSLQANLRVLRQEIRKAREKTQGIIGVNIMVALTEYAEMVKCAINEKVDIIFSGAGLPLDLPRYLSEAAKTKLAPIVSSGRAASIICKKWLAKFDYLPDAFVVEGPMAGGHIGFKTDQIDNPMFSLENLLKEVKAALQPFEQQRGNTIPVIAAGGIFTGADIHKYLQLGAAGVQMGTRCVATHECDADLAFKQAYLDAHEEDMVIIKSPVGMPGRAVRN
;
A
#
# COMPACT_ATOMS: atom_id res chain seq x y z
N MET A 1 -0.92 33.79 -10.97
CA MET A 1 -1.23 32.60 -10.16
C MET A 1 -1.77 31.55 -11.12
N ALA A 2 -1.02 30.50 -11.42
CA ALA A 2 -1.55 29.40 -12.24
C ALA A 2 -2.68 28.73 -11.45
N ILE A 3 -3.88 28.65 -12.04
CA ILE A 3 -5.00 27.90 -11.49
C ILE A 3 -4.54 26.43 -11.51
N LEU A 4 -4.17 25.89 -10.35
CA LEU A 4 -3.93 24.44 -10.24
C LEU A 4 -5.24 23.74 -10.67
N PRO A 5 -5.17 22.74 -11.57
CA PRO A 5 -6.34 21.97 -11.92
C PRO A 5 -6.95 21.41 -10.64
N ASN A 6 -8.28 21.38 -10.58
CA ASN A 6 -9.01 20.88 -9.41
C ASN A 6 -8.73 19.39 -9.26
N ILE A 7 -7.71 19.08 -8.45
CA ILE A 7 -7.32 17.68 -8.17
C ILE A 7 -8.38 17.08 -7.27
N PRO A 8 -9.03 15.96 -7.65
CA PRO A 8 -10.08 15.36 -6.84
C PRO A 8 -9.52 14.82 -5.53
N ASN A 9 -10.28 14.93 -4.45
CA ASN A 9 -9.96 14.27 -3.20
C ASN A 9 -10.10 12.74 -3.36
N LEU A 10 -9.23 11.97 -2.69
CA LEU A 10 -9.42 10.53 -2.56
C LEU A 10 -10.36 10.26 -1.37
N LYS A 11 -11.49 9.62 -1.65
CA LYS A 11 -12.48 9.23 -0.63
C LYS A 11 -12.47 7.71 -0.46
N ILE A 12 -12.34 7.24 0.79
CA ILE A 12 -12.39 5.83 1.18
C ILE A 12 -13.32 5.71 2.38
N GLY A 13 -14.58 5.38 2.13
CA GLY A 13 -15.63 5.55 3.14
C GLY A 13 -15.69 7.00 3.60
N GLU A 14 -15.63 7.22 4.90
CA GLU A 14 -15.60 8.56 5.52
C GLU A 14 -14.21 9.22 5.53
N LEU A 15 -13.14 8.49 5.16
CA LEU A 15 -11.82 9.08 5.03
C LEU A 15 -11.74 9.94 3.76
N VAL A 16 -11.27 11.17 3.91
CA VAL A 16 -11.09 12.12 2.82
C VAL A 16 -9.66 12.63 2.81
N SER A 17 -8.86 12.13 1.87
CA SER A 17 -7.51 12.63 1.61
C SER A 17 -7.57 13.79 0.62
N ARG A 18 -7.01 14.94 0.98
CA ARG A 18 -7.00 16.16 0.15
C ARG A 18 -6.26 15.94 -1.17
N LEU A 19 -5.17 15.19 -1.13
CA LEU A 19 -4.43 14.75 -2.30
C LEU A 19 -4.75 13.27 -2.59
N PRO A 20 -5.00 12.89 -3.85
CA PRO A 20 -5.27 11.49 -4.21
C PRO A 20 -3.99 10.66 -4.29
N ILE A 21 -3.13 10.79 -3.28
CA ILE A 21 -1.82 10.16 -3.20
C ILE A 21 -1.72 9.33 -1.93
N VAL A 22 -1.40 8.05 -2.11
CA VAL A 22 -1.04 7.12 -1.04
C VAL A 22 0.47 6.88 -1.12
N GLN A 23 1.16 7.03 -0.01
CA GLN A 23 2.56 6.62 0.06
C GLN A 23 2.60 5.09 0.20
N GLY A 24 3.32 4.42 -0.70
CA GLY A 24 3.47 2.96 -0.67
C GLY A 24 4.29 2.52 0.55
N GLY A 25 3.79 1.52 1.27
CA GLY A 25 4.50 0.96 2.42
C GLY A 25 5.74 0.18 1.99
N MET A 26 6.91 0.61 2.42
CA MET A 26 8.20 -0.02 2.14
C MET A 26 8.76 -0.57 3.46
N GLY A 27 8.93 -1.90 3.53
CA GLY A 27 9.37 -2.61 4.74
C GLY A 27 10.81 -2.33 5.15
N VAL A 28 11.27 -3.07 6.14
CA VAL A 28 12.67 -3.06 6.60
C VAL A 28 13.10 -1.67 7.12
N GLY A 29 12.19 -0.98 7.84
CA GLY A 29 12.49 0.32 8.44
C GLY A 29 12.49 1.52 7.48
N ILE A 30 12.04 1.37 6.23
CA ILE A 30 12.05 2.45 5.24
C ILE A 30 10.86 3.40 5.42
N SER A 31 9.64 2.85 5.56
CA SER A 31 8.41 3.63 5.75
C SER A 31 7.97 3.54 7.21
N MET A 32 8.39 4.48 8.02
CA MET A 32 8.04 4.55 9.43
C MET A 32 7.29 5.86 9.74
N SER A 33 7.30 6.30 10.98
CA SER A 33 6.52 7.46 11.41
C SER A 33 6.96 8.80 10.79
N GLY A 34 8.24 8.95 10.43
CA GLY A 34 8.75 10.15 9.78
C GLY A 34 8.10 10.39 8.43
N MET A 35 8.28 9.46 7.50
CA MET A 35 7.69 9.55 6.17
C MET A 35 6.16 9.56 6.22
N ALA A 36 5.55 8.66 6.99
CA ALA A 36 4.10 8.55 7.04
C ALA A 36 3.44 9.85 7.54
N SER A 37 3.95 10.45 8.62
CA SER A 37 3.41 11.70 9.12
C SER A 37 3.61 12.88 8.17
N ALA A 38 4.75 12.94 7.48
CA ALA A 38 5.02 13.99 6.50
C ALA A 38 4.03 13.96 5.33
N VAL A 39 3.79 12.77 4.75
CA VAL A 39 2.81 12.61 3.68
C VAL A 39 1.40 12.96 4.15
N ALA A 40 1.03 12.53 5.36
CA ALA A 40 -0.28 12.82 5.94
C ALA A 40 -0.48 14.33 6.20
N ASN A 41 0.53 15.04 6.64
CA ASN A 41 0.50 16.50 6.86
C ASN A 41 0.31 17.26 5.53
N GLU A 42 0.88 16.75 4.44
CA GLU A 42 0.65 17.32 3.10
C GLU A 42 -0.72 16.96 2.51
N GLY A 43 -1.52 16.19 3.22
CA GLY A 43 -2.89 15.84 2.84
C GLY A 43 -2.99 14.60 1.93
N GLY A 44 -1.95 13.80 1.85
CA GLY A 44 -1.97 12.44 1.32
C GLY A 44 -2.32 11.40 2.39
N ILE A 45 -2.19 10.11 2.06
CA ILE A 45 -2.28 9.00 3.01
C ILE A 45 -0.87 8.50 3.30
N GLY A 46 -0.38 8.71 4.53
CA GLY A 46 0.90 8.20 4.98
C GLY A 46 0.78 6.75 5.44
N VAL A 47 1.77 5.90 5.10
CA VAL A 47 1.67 4.47 5.36
C VAL A 47 2.92 3.93 6.05
N ILE A 48 2.75 3.34 7.22
CA ILE A 48 3.80 2.62 7.95
C ILE A 48 3.85 1.17 7.44
N ALA A 49 5.03 0.63 7.17
CA ALA A 49 5.19 -0.75 6.76
C ALA A 49 5.48 -1.67 7.94
N ALA A 50 4.64 -2.70 8.13
CA ALA A 50 4.79 -3.64 9.24
C ALA A 50 5.91 -4.68 9.01
N ALA A 51 6.27 -4.95 7.74
CA ALA A 51 7.27 -5.96 7.39
C ALA A 51 8.65 -5.59 7.95
N MET A 52 9.15 -6.40 8.88
CA MET A 52 10.44 -6.19 9.56
C MET A 52 10.56 -4.79 10.20
N ALA A 53 9.46 -4.29 10.77
CA ALA A 53 9.47 -2.99 11.44
C ALA A 53 10.54 -2.93 12.55
N GLY A 54 10.73 -4.01 13.27
CA GLY A 54 11.72 -4.13 14.35
C GLY A 54 13.12 -4.53 13.91
N ILE A 55 13.51 -4.34 12.64
CA ILE A 55 14.82 -4.80 12.10
C ILE A 55 16.03 -4.30 12.91
N HIS A 56 15.92 -3.12 13.51
CA HIS A 56 17.00 -2.51 14.31
C HIS A 56 16.93 -2.85 15.80
N GLU A 57 15.95 -3.65 16.23
CA GLU A 57 15.84 -4.08 17.62
C GLU A 57 16.88 -5.16 17.96
N ALA A 58 17.52 -5.04 19.12
CA ALA A 58 18.58 -5.96 19.55
C ALA A 58 18.10 -7.42 19.69
N ASP A 59 16.81 -7.62 19.91
CA ASP A 59 16.19 -8.93 20.09
C ASP A 59 15.47 -9.48 18.85
N ILE A 60 15.57 -8.81 17.68
CA ILE A 60 14.83 -9.19 16.48
C ILE A 60 15.02 -10.65 16.06
N TYR A 61 16.22 -11.17 16.15
CA TYR A 61 16.52 -12.57 15.77
C TYR A 61 16.12 -13.60 16.83
N LYS A 62 15.82 -13.17 18.07
CA LYS A 62 15.39 -14.05 19.16
C LYS A 62 13.89 -14.00 19.42
N ASN A 63 13.30 -12.82 19.26
CA ASN A 63 11.91 -12.52 19.56
C ASN A 63 11.26 -11.69 18.45
N SER A 64 11.38 -12.14 17.20
CA SER A 64 10.93 -11.39 15.99
C SER A 64 9.53 -10.81 16.13
N LEU A 65 8.55 -11.63 16.53
CA LEU A 65 7.18 -11.18 16.73
C LEU A 65 7.09 -10.00 17.70
N GLN A 66 7.69 -10.13 18.89
CA GLN A 66 7.57 -9.10 19.93
C GLN A 66 8.32 -7.82 19.55
N ALA A 67 9.49 -7.95 18.92
CA ALA A 67 10.26 -6.81 18.40
C ALA A 67 9.46 -6.04 17.35
N ASN A 68 8.92 -6.74 16.36
CA ASN A 68 8.11 -6.14 15.29
C ASN A 68 6.83 -5.48 15.84
N LEU A 69 6.09 -6.15 16.74
CA LEU A 69 4.88 -5.60 17.34
C LEU A 69 5.16 -4.36 18.21
N ARG A 70 6.25 -4.39 18.96
CA ARG A 70 6.68 -3.26 19.80
C ARG A 70 6.96 -2.04 18.95
N VAL A 71 7.77 -2.20 17.89
CA VAL A 71 8.14 -1.09 17.01
C VAL A 71 6.94 -0.62 16.19
N LEU A 72 6.14 -1.51 15.61
CA LEU A 72 4.94 -1.12 14.89
C LEU A 72 4.02 -0.23 15.74
N ARG A 73 3.78 -0.63 16.99
CA ARG A 73 2.98 0.16 17.94
C ARG A 73 3.60 1.53 18.21
N GLN A 74 4.90 1.57 18.46
CA GLN A 74 5.62 2.81 18.72
C GLN A 74 5.55 3.76 17.52
N GLU A 75 5.76 3.25 16.32
CA GLU A 75 5.75 4.06 15.11
C GLU A 75 4.36 4.60 14.76
N ILE A 76 3.29 3.82 14.99
CA ILE A 76 1.92 4.32 14.84
C ILE A 76 1.66 5.47 15.82
N ARG A 77 2.06 5.33 17.09
CA ARG A 77 1.88 6.38 18.11
C ARG A 77 2.68 7.63 17.79
N LYS A 78 3.96 7.48 17.42
CA LYS A 78 4.81 8.60 16.99
C LYS A 78 4.24 9.33 15.77
N ALA A 79 3.66 8.59 14.81
CA ALA A 79 3.00 9.23 13.67
C ALA A 79 1.77 10.05 14.13
N ARG A 80 0.96 9.51 15.04
CA ARG A 80 -0.20 10.23 15.61
C ARG A 80 0.18 11.48 16.40
N GLU A 81 1.34 11.48 17.04
CA GLU A 81 1.86 12.69 17.72
C GLU A 81 2.25 13.80 16.72
N LYS A 82 2.66 13.42 15.50
CA LYS A 82 3.16 14.35 14.47
C LYS A 82 2.09 14.82 13.50
N THR A 83 0.96 14.11 13.38
CA THR A 83 -0.08 14.42 12.39
C THR A 83 -1.49 14.11 12.87
N GLN A 84 -2.46 14.91 12.39
CA GLN A 84 -3.89 14.62 12.45
C GLN A 84 -4.41 14.05 11.11
N GLY A 85 -3.53 13.85 10.12
CA GLY A 85 -3.87 13.31 8.83
C GLY A 85 -4.09 11.80 8.84
N ILE A 86 -4.35 11.23 7.67
CA ILE A 86 -4.68 9.82 7.51
C ILE A 86 -3.41 8.97 7.57
N ILE A 87 -3.37 8.03 8.52
CA ILE A 87 -2.27 7.07 8.72
C ILE A 87 -2.76 5.66 8.44
N GLY A 88 -2.13 5.01 7.47
CA GLY A 88 -2.31 3.61 7.15
C GLY A 88 -1.16 2.72 7.63
N VAL A 89 -1.39 1.42 7.59
CA VAL A 89 -0.36 0.39 7.78
C VAL A 89 -0.41 -0.60 6.62
N ASN A 90 0.75 -0.87 6.02
CA ASN A 90 0.90 -1.92 5.01
C ASN A 90 1.31 -3.24 5.69
N ILE A 91 0.56 -4.31 5.44
CA ILE A 91 0.79 -5.63 6.04
C ILE A 91 0.73 -6.71 4.96
N MET A 92 1.85 -7.42 4.76
CA MET A 92 1.93 -8.50 3.79
C MET A 92 1.26 -9.77 4.32
N VAL A 93 0.37 -10.38 3.54
CA VAL A 93 -0.31 -11.66 3.88
C VAL A 93 0.70 -12.78 4.08
N ALA A 94 1.82 -12.75 3.36
CA ALA A 94 2.88 -13.76 3.44
C ALA A 94 3.68 -13.75 4.75
N LEU A 95 3.49 -12.75 5.63
CA LEU A 95 4.16 -12.72 6.93
C LEU A 95 3.61 -13.81 7.85
N THR A 96 4.48 -14.52 8.54
CA THR A 96 4.09 -15.51 9.57
C THR A 96 3.24 -14.87 10.67
N GLU A 97 3.59 -13.62 11.05
CA GLU A 97 2.93 -12.85 12.12
C GLU A 97 1.77 -11.97 11.60
N TYR A 98 1.22 -12.26 10.41
CA TYR A 98 0.19 -11.45 9.77
C TYR A 98 -0.97 -11.08 10.70
N ALA A 99 -1.55 -12.07 11.37
CA ALA A 99 -2.71 -11.88 12.22
C ALA A 99 -2.43 -10.93 13.40
N GLU A 100 -1.26 -11.07 14.02
CA GLU A 100 -0.83 -10.28 15.16
C GLU A 100 -0.53 -8.82 14.76
N MET A 101 0.07 -8.63 13.56
CA MET A 101 0.30 -7.29 12.99
C MET A 101 -1.03 -6.58 12.68
N VAL A 102 -1.99 -7.29 12.09
CA VAL A 102 -3.33 -6.74 11.82
C VAL A 102 -4.03 -6.32 13.11
N LYS A 103 -4.04 -7.20 14.12
CA LYS A 103 -4.64 -6.88 15.44
C LYS A 103 -3.94 -5.69 16.09
N CYS A 104 -2.60 -5.62 16.00
CA CYS A 104 -1.84 -4.49 16.53
C CYS A 104 -2.27 -3.18 15.86
N ALA A 105 -2.32 -3.14 14.54
CA ALA A 105 -2.70 -1.95 13.78
C ALA A 105 -4.15 -1.49 14.11
N ILE A 106 -5.10 -2.42 14.20
CA ILE A 106 -6.49 -2.12 14.58
C ILE A 106 -6.58 -1.59 16.02
N ASN A 107 -5.87 -2.21 16.96
CA ASN A 107 -5.85 -1.78 18.36
C ASN A 107 -5.25 -0.38 18.55
N GLU A 108 -4.25 -0.02 17.73
CA GLU A 108 -3.68 1.33 17.70
C GLU A 108 -4.50 2.29 16.82
N LYS A 109 -5.69 1.88 16.36
CA LYS A 109 -6.68 2.69 15.65
C LYS A 109 -6.14 3.39 14.41
N VAL A 110 -5.39 2.65 13.58
CA VAL A 110 -4.99 3.17 12.27
C VAL A 110 -6.21 3.40 11.39
N ASP A 111 -6.15 4.39 10.50
CA ASP A 111 -7.29 4.74 9.66
C ASP A 111 -7.55 3.69 8.59
N ILE A 112 -6.48 3.08 8.05
CA ILE A 112 -6.59 2.11 6.96
C ILE A 112 -5.47 1.06 7.01
N ILE A 113 -5.80 -0.18 6.63
CA ILE A 113 -4.84 -1.26 6.42
C ILE A 113 -4.78 -1.58 4.93
N PHE A 114 -3.59 -1.47 4.35
CA PHE A 114 -3.27 -1.95 3.01
C PHE A 114 -2.69 -3.36 3.13
N SER A 115 -3.27 -4.35 2.44
CA SER A 115 -2.83 -5.75 2.57
C SER A 115 -2.66 -6.42 1.22
N GLY A 116 -1.45 -6.92 0.96
CA GLY A 116 -1.04 -7.57 -0.28
C GLY A 116 -0.01 -8.68 -0.06
N ALA A 117 0.74 -9.03 -1.10
CA ALA A 117 1.65 -10.18 -1.11
C ALA A 117 0.91 -11.48 -0.70
N GLY A 118 -0.20 -11.72 -1.35
CA GLY A 118 -1.18 -12.77 -1.11
C GLY A 118 -2.60 -12.22 -1.05
N LEU A 119 -3.61 -13.09 -1.02
CA LEU A 119 -5.01 -12.69 -0.91
C LEU A 119 -5.43 -12.61 0.56
N PRO A 120 -5.80 -11.43 1.09
CA PRO A 120 -6.21 -11.26 2.50
C PRO A 120 -7.65 -11.73 2.73
N LEU A 121 -7.94 -13.02 2.48
CA LEU A 121 -9.30 -13.56 2.43
C LEU A 121 -10.05 -13.50 3.76
N ASP A 122 -9.34 -13.43 4.88
CA ASP A 122 -9.92 -13.41 6.22
C ASP A 122 -9.65 -12.09 6.98
N LEU A 123 -9.19 -11.05 6.29
CA LEU A 123 -8.83 -9.77 6.93
C LEU A 123 -9.99 -9.13 7.72
N PRO A 124 -11.24 -9.09 7.23
CA PRO A 124 -12.35 -8.48 7.98
C PRO A 124 -12.65 -9.17 9.33
N ARG A 125 -12.24 -10.43 9.51
CA ARG A 125 -12.45 -11.15 10.80
C ARG A 125 -11.81 -10.49 12.01
N TYR A 126 -10.83 -9.62 11.77
CA TYR A 126 -10.11 -8.92 12.84
C TYR A 126 -10.76 -7.61 13.23
N LEU A 127 -11.71 -7.09 12.45
CA LEU A 127 -12.48 -5.90 12.81
C LEU A 127 -13.47 -6.26 13.94
N SER A 128 -13.49 -5.40 14.96
CA SER A 128 -14.61 -5.37 15.90
C SER A 128 -15.70 -4.44 15.40
N GLU A 129 -16.91 -4.53 15.94
CA GLU A 129 -18.03 -3.62 15.61
C GLU A 129 -17.68 -2.13 15.82
N ALA A 130 -16.81 -1.84 16.78
CA ALA A 130 -16.35 -0.49 17.08
C ALA A 130 -15.17 -0.02 16.23
N ALA A 131 -14.55 -0.91 15.44
CA ALA A 131 -13.37 -0.55 14.64
C ALA A 131 -13.77 0.33 13.46
N LYS A 132 -13.08 1.45 13.31
CA LYS A 132 -13.26 2.39 12.17
C LYS A 132 -12.21 2.19 11.08
N THR A 133 -11.25 1.30 11.31
CA THR A 133 -10.16 1.01 10.39
C THR A 133 -10.69 0.50 9.05
N LYS A 134 -10.32 1.15 7.95
CA LYS A 134 -10.66 0.74 6.59
C LYS A 134 -9.73 -0.36 6.10
N LEU A 135 -10.23 -1.20 5.20
CA LEU A 135 -9.49 -2.32 4.64
C LEU A 135 -9.34 -2.18 3.12
N ALA A 136 -8.11 -2.09 2.66
CA ALA A 136 -7.76 -1.94 1.25
C ALA A 136 -6.82 -3.06 0.78
N PRO A 137 -7.34 -4.14 0.16
CA PRO A 137 -6.51 -5.15 -0.47
C PRO A 137 -5.69 -4.60 -1.63
N ILE A 138 -4.45 -5.14 -1.80
CA ILE A 138 -3.59 -4.88 -2.95
C ILE A 138 -3.69 -6.09 -3.87
N VAL A 139 -4.02 -5.86 -5.15
CA VAL A 139 -4.25 -6.90 -6.15
C VAL A 139 -3.55 -6.57 -7.46
N SER A 140 -3.26 -7.61 -8.26
CA SER A 140 -2.65 -7.49 -9.59
C SER A 140 -3.56 -8.07 -10.69
N SER A 141 -4.88 -8.24 -10.43
CA SER A 141 -5.86 -8.71 -11.44
C SER A 141 -7.30 -8.50 -10.95
N GLY A 142 -8.23 -8.38 -11.88
CA GLY A 142 -9.68 -8.36 -11.60
C GLY A 142 -10.18 -9.67 -11.01
N ARG A 143 -9.57 -10.81 -11.39
CA ARG A 143 -9.86 -12.11 -10.77
C ARG A 143 -9.58 -12.10 -9.27
N ALA A 144 -8.44 -11.56 -8.84
CA ALA A 144 -8.10 -11.46 -7.43
C ALA A 144 -9.09 -10.57 -6.68
N ALA A 145 -9.45 -9.41 -7.24
CA ALA A 145 -10.45 -8.51 -6.66
C ALA A 145 -11.81 -9.20 -6.51
N SER A 146 -12.29 -9.89 -7.54
CA SER A 146 -13.56 -10.65 -7.47
C SER A 146 -13.54 -11.74 -6.40
N ILE A 147 -12.43 -12.48 -6.26
CA ILE A 147 -12.30 -13.53 -5.25
C ILE A 147 -12.42 -12.93 -3.84
N ILE A 148 -11.72 -11.82 -3.58
CA ILE A 148 -11.77 -11.13 -2.29
C ILE A 148 -13.19 -10.65 -2.00
N CYS A 149 -13.83 -9.93 -2.93
CA CYS A 149 -15.19 -9.43 -2.76
C CYS A 149 -16.19 -10.56 -2.47
N LYS A 150 -16.18 -11.64 -3.26
CA LYS A 150 -17.04 -12.80 -3.05
C LYS A 150 -16.83 -13.42 -1.67
N LYS A 151 -15.56 -13.61 -1.27
CA LYS A 151 -15.24 -14.27 -0.01
C LYS A 151 -15.61 -13.40 1.19
N TRP A 152 -15.29 -12.09 1.15
CA TRP A 152 -15.60 -11.19 2.24
C TRP A 152 -17.11 -10.98 2.39
N LEU A 153 -17.83 -10.82 1.26
CA LEU A 153 -19.27 -10.67 1.28
C LEU A 153 -19.95 -11.90 1.86
N ALA A 154 -19.57 -13.10 1.41
CA ALA A 154 -20.19 -14.35 1.86
C ALA A 154 -19.90 -14.68 3.33
N LYS A 155 -18.74 -14.29 3.86
CA LYS A 155 -18.30 -14.73 5.20
C LYS A 155 -18.46 -13.66 6.27
N PHE A 156 -18.38 -12.40 5.89
CA PHE A 156 -18.34 -11.26 6.82
C PHE A 156 -19.38 -10.19 6.52
N ASP A 157 -20.17 -10.34 5.47
CA ASP A 157 -21.08 -9.31 4.94
C ASP A 157 -20.37 -7.95 4.71
N TYR A 158 -19.12 -7.99 4.27
CA TYR A 158 -18.23 -6.85 4.10
C TYR A 158 -17.67 -6.78 2.69
N LEU A 159 -17.51 -5.58 2.14
CA LEU A 159 -16.76 -5.32 0.91
C LEU A 159 -15.53 -4.47 1.23
N PRO A 160 -14.43 -4.60 0.48
CA PRO A 160 -13.27 -3.72 0.64
C PRO A 160 -13.65 -2.24 0.53
N ASP A 161 -13.08 -1.42 1.41
CA ASP A 161 -13.28 0.04 1.39
C ASP A 161 -12.57 0.71 0.20
N ALA A 162 -11.50 0.09 -0.31
CA ALA A 162 -10.76 0.46 -1.52
C ALA A 162 -9.99 -0.75 -2.04
N PHE A 163 -9.50 -0.67 -3.28
CA PHE A 163 -8.48 -1.57 -3.81
C PHE A 163 -7.26 -0.77 -4.26
N VAL A 164 -6.07 -1.32 -4.03
CA VAL A 164 -4.86 -0.90 -4.74
C VAL A 164 -4.60 -1.89 -5.87
N VAL A 165 -4.49 -1.40 -7.11
CA VAL A 165 -4.11 -2.20 -8.27
C VAL A 165 -2.64 -1.97 -8.54
N GLU A 166 -1.86 -3.02 -8.35
CA GLU A 166 -0.42 -2.97 -8.51
C GLU A 166 -0.01 -3.56 -9.85
N GLY A 167 0.64 -2.74 -10.70
CA GLY A 167 1.15 -3.13 -12.00
C GLY A 167 2.56 -3.73 -11.93
N PRO A 168 3.06 -4.28 -13.06
CA PRO A 168 4.36 -4.98 -13.11
C PRO A 168 5.57 -4.04 -12.91
N MET A 169 5.38 -2.72 -12.99
CA MET A 169 6.44 -1.72 -12.74
C MET A 169 6.57 -1.36 -11.25
N ALA A 170 5.86 -2.07 -10.36
CA ALA A 170 6.01 -1.88 -8.93
C ALA A 170 7.41 -2.28 -8.43
N GLY A 171 7.90 -1.60 -7.40
CA GLY A 171 9.10 -1.97 -6.66
C GLY A 171 8.81 -3.00 -5.57
N GLY A 172 9.83 -3.72 -5.13
CA GLY A 172 9.67 -4.81 -4.15
C GLY A 172 9.02 -6.05 -4.75
N HIS A 173 8.21 -6.76 -3.97
CA HIS A 173 7.55 -7.99 -4.41
C HIS A 173 6.51 -7.71 -5.50
N ILE A 174 6.51 -8.50 -6.56
CA ILE A 174 5.65 -8.33 -7.73
C ILE A 174 4.69 -9.51 -7.84
N GLY A 175 3.40 -9.22 -8.02
CA GLY A 175 2.34 -10.23 -8.15
C GLY A 175 2.24 -10.89 -9.53
N PHE A 176 3.28 -10.82 -10.35
CA PHE A 176 3.35 -11.32 -11.72
C PHE A 176 4.42 -12.40 -11.87
N LYS A 177 4.25 -13.29 -12.84
CA LYS A 177 5.33 -14.18 -13.29
C LYS A 177 6.36 -13.36 -14.10
N THR A 178 7.59 -13.84 -14.16
CA THR A 178 8.67 -13.12 -14.86
C THR A 178 8.35 -12.84 -16.34
N ASP A 179 7.69 -13.77 -17.03
CA ASP A 179 7.26 -13.64 -18.43
C ASP A 179 6.09 -12.65 -18.63
N GLN A 180 5.44 -12.19 -17.55
CA GLN A 180 4.35 -11.24 -17.59
C GLN A 180 4.81 -9.79 -17.36
N ILE A 181 6.01 -9.58 -16.79
CA ILE A 181 6.48 -8.26 -16.35
C ILE A 181 6.57 -7.27 -17.51
N ASP A 182 7.11 -7.71 -18.65
CA ASP A 182 7.28 -6.88 -19.84
C ASP A 182 6.16 -7.06 -20.87
N ASN A 183 5.12 -7.82 -20.54
CA ASN A 183 4.02 -8.08 -21.46
C ASN A 183 2.97 -6.94 -21.37
N PRO A 184 2.70 -6.20 -22.47
CA PRO A 184 1.77 -5.07 -22.47
C PRO A 184 0.34 -5.41 -22.04
N MET A 185 -0.06 -6.69 -22.12
CA MET A 185 -1.37 -7.15 -21.63
C MET A 185 -1.54 -6.91 -20.12
N PHE A 186 -0.44 -6.91 -19.37
CA PHE A 186 -0.42 -6.66 -17.92
C PHE A 186 -0.06 -5.21 -17.57
N SER A 187 -0.14 -4.28 -18.53
CA SER A 187 0.07 -2.87 -18.21
C SER A 187 -0.89 -2.39 -17.13
N LEU A 188 -0.46 -1.44 -16.31
CA LEU A 188 -1.29 -0.92 -15.21
C LEU A 188 -2.63 -0.34 -15.72
N GLU A 189 -2.64 0.23 -16.93
CA GLU A 189 -3.85 0.72 -17.59
C GLU A 189 -4.88 -0.38 -17.85
N ASN A 190 -4.42 -1.53 -18.34
CA ASN A 190 -5.28 -2.68 -18.60
C ASN A 190 -5.77 -3.30 -17.28
N LEU A 191 -4.89 -3.44 -16.30
CA LEU A 191 -5.23 -3.95 -14.98
C LEU A 191 -6.25 -3.06 -14.25
N LEU A 192 -6.10 -1.73 -14.34
CA LEU A 192 -7.06 -0.79 -13.76
C LEU A 192 -8.46 -0.97 -14.37
N LYS A 193 -8.56 -1.11 -15.70
CA LYS A 193 -9.83 -1.38 -16.38
C LYS A 193 -10.42 -2.72 -15.97
N GLU A 194 -9.59 -3.77 -15.94
CA GLU A 194 -10.00 -5.12 -15.54
C GLU A 194 -10.55 -5.16 -14.12
N VAL A 195 -9.85 -4.56 -13.16
CA VAL A 195 -10.28 -4.53 -11.76
C VAL A 195 -11.56 -3.72 -11.62
N LYS A 196 -11.67 -2.54 -12.22
CA LYS A 196 -12.91 -1.75 -12.18
C LYS A 196 -14.10 -2.52 -12.75
N ALA A 197 -13.93 -3.21 -13.89
CA ALA A 197 -14.98 -4.05 -14.46
C ALA A 197 -15.37 -5.21 -13.52
N ALA A 198 -14.39 -5.81 -12.86
CA ALA A 198 -14.62 -6.91 -11.91
C ALA A 198 -15.36 -6.48 -10.63
N LEU A 199 -15.29 -5.20 -10.26
CA LEU A 199 -15.96 -4.65 -9.07
C LEU A 199 -17.43 -4.26 -9.34
N GLN A 200 -17.80 -3.93 -10.59
CA GLN A 200 -19.15 -3.43 -10.94
C GLN A 200 -20.30 -4.27 -10.36
N PRO A 201 -20.32 -5.61 -10.42
CA PRO A 201 -21.44 -6.39 -9.86
C PRO A 201 -21.62 -6.19 -8.35
N PHE A 202 -20.49 -6.03 -7.62
CA PHE A 202 -20.52 -5.83 -6.17
C PHE A 202 -20.94 -4.41 -5.79
N GLU A 203 -20.49 -3.42 -6.56
CA GLU A 203 -20.91 -2.03 -6.42
C GLU A 203 -22.41 -1.87 -6.64
N GLN A 204 -22.95 -2.50 -7.70
CA GLN A 204 -24.39 -2.52 -7.98
C GLN A 204 -25.18 -3.19 -6.87
N GLN A 205 -24.68 -4.30 -6.35
CA GLN A 205 -25.34 -5.04 -5.26
C GLN A 205 -25.45 -4.22 -3.96
N ARG A 206 -24.45 -3.40 -3.66
CA ARG A 206 -24.36 -2.61 -2.41
C ARG A 206 -24.75 -1.13 -2.58
N GLY A 207 -24.89 -0.65 -3.79
CA GLY A 207 -25.16 0.76 -4.10
C GLY A 207 -24.00 1.71 -3.79
N ASN A 208 -22.78 1.20 -3.64
CA ASN A 208 -21.58 1.96 -3.28
C ASN A 208 -20.48 1.74 -4.31
N THR A 209 -19.75 2.80 -4.64
CA THR A 209 -18.52 2.69 -5.46
C THR A 209 -17.33 2.31 -4.58
N ILE A 210 -16.51 1.37 -5.05
CA ILE A 210 -15.26 0.97 -4.40
C ILE A 210 -14.10 1.70 -5.10
N PRO A 211 -13.45 2.67 -4.45
CA PRO A 211 -12.35 3.41 -5.07
C PRO A 211 -11.18 2.50 -5.40
N VAL A 212 -10.60 2.68 -6.59
CA VAL A 212 -9.45 1.93 -7.08
C VAL A 212 -8.25 2.86 -7.18
N ILE A 213 -7.17 2.50 -6.52
CA ILE A 213 -5.91 3.25 -6.43
C ILE A 213 -4.90 2.55 -7.35
N ALA A 214 -4.31 3.29 -8.30
CA ALA A 214 -3.31 2.75 -9.22
C ALA A 214 -1.91 2.79 -8.59
N ALA A 215 -1.12 1.72 -8.73
CA ALA A 215 0.22 1.59 -8.18
C ALA A 215 1.21 0.91 -9.15
N GLY A 216 2.47 1.32 -9.10
CA GLY A 216 3.56 0.75 -9.91
C GLY A 216 3.92 1.60 -11.13
N GLY A 217 5.16 2.12 -11.15
CA GLY A 217 5.67 2.96 -12.24
C GLY A 217 5.13 4.39 -12.26
N ILE A 218 4.50 4.87 -11.19
CA ILE A 218 3.97 6.23 -11.07
C ILE A 218 4.99 7.09 -10.33
N PHE A 219 5.49 8.14 -10.98
CA PHE A 219 6.58 8.94 -10.43
C PHE A 219 6.38 10.45 -10.57
N THR A 220 5.74 10.91 -11.64
CA THR A 220 5.55 12.34 -11.96
C THR A 220 4.11 12.79 -11.77
N GLY A 221 3.88 14.11 -11.73
CA GLY A 221 2.53 14.68 -11.75
C GLY A 221 1.75 14.32 -13.03
N ALA A 222 2.45 14.14 -14.16
CA ALA A 222 1.84 13.70 -15.40
C ALA A 222 1.32 12.25 -15.30
N ASP A 223 2.08 11.37 -14.62
CA ASP A 223 1.63 10.00 -14.38
C ASP A 223 0.40 9.99 -13.46
N ILE A 224 0.40 10.78 -12.40
CA ILE A 224 -0.75 10.94 -11.51
C ILE A 224 -1.98 11.36 -12.33
N HIS A 225 -1.85 12.42 -13.12
CA HIS A 225 -2.94 12.93 -13.95
C HIS A 225 -3.45 11.87 -14.93
N LYS A 226 -2.56 11.14 -15.60
CA LYS A 226 -2.90 10.05 -16.52
C LYS A 226 -3.81 9.01 -15.86
N TYR A 227 -3.45 8.51 -14.68
CA TYR A 227 -4.23 7.46 -14.01
C TYR A 227 -5.56 7.99 -13.44
N LEU A 228 -5.60 9.23 -12.97
CA LEU A 228 -6.86 9.89 -12.59
C LEU A 228 -7.80 10.01 -13.80
N GLN A 229 -7.29 10.39 -14.98
CA GLN A 229 -8.10 10.45 -16.23
C GLN A 229 -8.58 9.05 -16.67
N LEU A 230 -7.84 7.99 -16.40
CA LEU A 230 -8.26 6.60 -16.63
C LEU A 230 -9.28 6.12 -15.59
N GLY A 231 -9.63 6.97 -14.63
CA GLY A 231 -10.66 6.72 -13.62
C GLY A 231 -10.14 5.99 -12.38
N ALA A 232 -8.85 6.05 -12.08
CA ALA A 232 -8.37 5.75 -10.73
C ALA A 232 -8.86 6.82 -9.75
N ALA A 233 -9.22 6.42 -8.55
CA ALA A 233 -9.60 7.36 -7.48
C ALA A 233 -8.38 8.05 -6.86
N GLY A 234 -7.21 7.45 -6.98
CA GLY A 234 -5.92 7.95 -6.51
C GLY A 234 -4.78 7.10 -7.04
N VAL A 235 -3.57 7.43 -6.61
CA VAL A 235 -2.35 6.70 -6.96
C VAL A 235 -1.55 6.33 -5.72
N GLN A 236 -0.79 5.23 -5.78
CA GLN A 236 0.17 4.86 -4.76
C GLN A 236 1.59 4.99 -5.32
N MET A 237 2.47 5.66 -4.58
CA MET A 237 3.85 5.95 -4.98
C MET A 237 4.80 5.55 -3.85
N GLY A 238 5.90 4.85 -4.18
CA GLY A 238 6.94 4.45 -3.23
C GLY A 238 8.26 5.18 -3.48
N THR A 239 8.92 4.86 -4.58
CA THR A 239 10.29 5.30 -4.93
C THR A 239 10.49 6.82 -4.82
N ARG A 240 9.49 7.61 -5.23
CA ARG A 240 9.54 9.07 -5.15
C ARG A 240 9.74 9.59 -3.72
N CYS A 241 9.24 8.86 -2.73
CA CYS A 241 9.31 9.24 -1.32
C CYS A 241 10.63 8.81 -0.65
N VAL A 242 11.39 7.87 -1.24
CA VAL A 242 12.61 7.33 -0.61
C VAL A 242 13.69 8.38 -0.45
N ALA A 243 13.96 9.15 -1.50
CA ALA A 243 15.04 10.16 -1.52
C ALA A 243 14.60 11.51 -0.92
N THR A 244 13.83 11.46 0.17
CA THR A 244 13.39 12.64 0.92
C THR A 244 14.04 12.68 2.31
N HIS A 245 14.07 13.87 2.92
CA HIS A 245 14.58 14.01 4.29
C HIS A 245 13.72 13.25 5.30
N GLU A 246 12.41 13.22 5.07
CA GLU A 246 11.40 12.62 5.94
C GLU A 246 11.38 11.09 5.89
N CYS A 247 11.98 10.48 4.85
CA CYS A 247 12.13 9.03 4.78
C CYS A 247 12.98 8.53 5.94
N ASP A 248 12.52 7.48 6.61
CA ASP A 248 13.15 6.94 7.84
C ASP A 248 14.37 6.05 7.53
N ALA A 249 14.63 5.75 6.24
CA ALA A 249 15.77 4.95 5.81
C ALA A 249 17.10 5.66 6.04
N ASP A 250 18.16 4.86 6.22
CA ASP A 250 19.55 5.34 6.31
C ASP A 250 19.96 6.17 5.07
N LEU A 251 20.86 7.11 5.28
CA LEU A 251 21.36 7.99 4.20
C LEU A 251 22.02 7.21 3.06
N ALA A 252 22.75 6.15 3.37
CA ALA A 252 23.38 5.30 2.35
C ALA A 252 22.33 4.60 1.47
N PHE A 253 21.21 4.17 2.06
CA PHE A 253 20.09 3.62 1.30
C PHE A 253 19.46 4.66 0.37
N LYS A 254 19.24 5.89 0.85
CA LYS A 254 18.72 7.00 0.03
C LYS A 254 19.67 7.34 -1.10
N GLN A 255 20.98 7.37 -0.82
CA GLN A 255 22.01 7.66 -1.82
C GLN A 255 22.03 6.61 -2.93
N ALA A 256 21.89 5.33 -2.60
CA ALA A 256 21.78 4.26 -3.59
C ALA A 256 20.62 4.46 -4.58
N TYR A 257 19.49 5.05 -4.12
CA TYR A 257 18.38 5.41 -5.01
C TYR A 257 18.67 6.63 -5.89
N LEU A 258 19.46 7.58 -5.40
CA LEU A 258 19.85 8.76 -6.17
C LEU A 258 20.89 8.43 -7.24
N ASP A 259 21.79 7.48 -6.94
CA ASP A 259 22.87 7.06 -7.83
C ASP A 259 22.41 6.01 -8.87
N ALA A 260 21.26 5.35 -8.62
CA ALA A 260 20.74 4.29 -9.49
C ALA A 260 20.27 4.83 -10.84
N HIS A 261 20.63 4.11 -11.90
CA HIS A 261 20.16 4.29 -13.26
C HIS A 261 19.16 3.18 -13.66
N GLU A 262 18.54 3.30 -14.83
CA GLU A 262 17.55 2.33 -15.30
C GLU A 262 18.14 0.92 -15.45
N GLU A 263 19.39 0.80 -15.90
CA GLU A 263 20.13 -0.45 -16.02
C GLU A 263 20.42 -1.15 -14.69
N ASP A 264 20.36 -0.44 -13.58
CA ASP A 264 20.53 -1.00 -12.23
C ASP A 264 19.26 -1.66 -11.69
N MET A 265 18.14 -1.47 -12.37
CA MET A 265 16.88 -2.08 -12.00
C MET A 265 16.84 -3.54 -12.43
N VAL A 266 16.77 -4.45 -11.47
CA VAL A 266 16.80 -5.90 -11.71
C VAL A 266 15.57 -6.60 -11.13
N ILE A 267 15.19 -7.71 -11.78
CA ILE A 267 14.20 -8.64 -11.24
C ILE A 267 14.94 -9.75 -10.51
N ILE A 268 14.67 -9.87 -9.21
CA ILE A 268 15.24 -10.88 -8.33
C ILE A 268 14.18 -11.88 -7.90
N LYS A 269 14.60 -13.07 -7.46
CA LYS A 269 13.77 -13.96 -6.67
C LYS A 269 13.91 -13.60 -5.20
N SER A 270 12.85 -13.07 -4.61
CA SER A 270 12.88 -12.63 -3.21
C SER A 270 12.96 -13.81 -2.23
N PRO A 271 13.33 -13.58 -0.97
CA PRO A 271 13.37 -14.63 0.08
C PRO A 271 12.03 -15.34 0.30
N VAL A 272 10.90 -14.69 0.01
CA VAL A 272 9.55 -15.29 0.09
C VAL A 272 9.14 -16.01 -1.19
N GLY A 273 10.06 -16.16 -2.17
CA GLY A 273 9.85 -16.92 -3.40
C GLY A 273 9.10 -16.19 -4.52
N MET A 274 8.70 -14.94 -4.32
CA MET A 274 8.06 -14.10 -5.35
C MET A 274 9.11 -13.35 -6.17
N PRO A 275 8.85 -13.03 -7.45
CA PRO A 275 9.65 -12.06 -8.17
C PRO A 275 9.65 -10.71 -7.43
N GLY A 276 10.75 -10.00 -7.49
CA GLY A 276 10.88 -8.68 -6.88
C GLY A 276 11.72 -7.75 -7.74
N ARG A 277 11.34 -6.47 -7.80
CA ARG A 277 12.13 -5.43 -8.46
C ARG A 277 12.99 -4.73 -7.43
N ALA A 278 14.29 -4.66 -7.69
CA ALA A 278 15.27 -4.08 -6.80
C ALA A 278 16.32 -3.27 -7.57
N VAL A 279 17.03 -2.40 -6.86
CA VAL A 279 18.25 -1.76 -7.36
C VAL A 279 19.41 -2.72 -7.13
N ARG A 280 20.25 -2.92 -8.15
CA ARG A 280 21.50 -3.68 -8.02
C ARG A 280 22.51 -2.84 -7.23
N ASN A 281 23.05 -3.40 -6.16
CA ASN A 281 24.14 -2.81 -5.37
C ASN A 281 25.42 -3.58 -5.61
#